data_7df6b2ed087ac48432bd2020a09b3161
#
_entry.id   7df6b2ed087ac48432bd2020a09b3161
#
_cell.length_a   1.000
_cell.length_b   1.000
_cell.length_c   1.000
_cell.angle_alpha   90.00
_cell.angle_beta   90.00
_cell.angle_gamma   90.00
#
_symmetry.space_group_name_H-M   'P 1'
#
loop_
_entity.id
_entity.type
_entity.pdbx_description
1 polymer ?
#
loop_
_entity_poly.entity_id
_entity_poly.type
_entity_poly.pdbx_seq_one_letter_code
_entity_poly.pdbx_strand_id
1 'polypeptide(L)'
;MKLTSKMLASIYLMLKTLKPFNGWHLPEISLIEFKVTNELDAMGTYFYCDLTERHIITISKAKNGHLSTVIRTLAHEMIHCKRWNTSKWDKHDDTFRRYAAQIANELGFDPLEL
;
A
#
# COMPACT_ATOMS: atom_id res chain seq x y z
N MET A 1 -3.36 -19.19 2.93
CA MET A 1 -2.70 -18.51 1.80
C MET A 1 -1.25 -18.20 2.15
N LYS A 2 -0.33 -18.47 1.25
CA LYS A 2 1.09 -18.17 1.47
C LYS A 2 1.42 -16.82 0.82
N LEU A 3 1.65 -15.80 1.64
CA LEU A 3 2.00 -14.46 1.15
C LEU A 3 3.49 -14.38 0.82
N THR A 4 3.81 -13.87 -0.36
CA THR A 4 5.19 -13.69 -0.83
C THR A 4 5.40 -12.28 -1.39
N SER A 5 6.66 -11.85 -1.46
CA SER A 5 7.00 -10.57 -2.09
C SER A 5 6.54 -10.52 -3.55
N LYS A 6 6.63 -11.63 -4.25
CA LYS A 6 6.20 -11.74 -5.65
C LYS A 6 4.69 -11.53 -5.78
N MET A 7 3.90 -12.07 -4.86
CA MET A 7 2.45 -11.82 -4.84
C MET A 7 2.14 -10.34 -4.64
N LEU A 8 2.84 -9.70 -3.70
CA LEU A 8 2.65 -8.29 -3.44
C LEU A 8 2.96 -7.44 -4.66
N ALA A 9 4.05 -7.76 -5.37
CA ALA A 9 4.41 -7.07 -6.59
C ALA A 9 3.31 -7.22 -7.66
N SER A 10 2.77 -8.42 -7.81
CA SER A 10 1.70 -8.70 -8.78
C SER A 10 0.41 -7.93 -8.42
N ILE A 11 0.05 -7.90 -7.15
CA ILE A 11 -1.13 -7.16 -6.69
C ILE A 11 -0.93 -5.66 -6.91
N TYR A 12 0.26 -5.14 -6.63
CA TYR A 12 0.58 -3.74 -6.87
C TYR A 12 0.39 -3.37 -8.35
N LEU A 13 0.92 -4.19 -9.25
CA LEU A 13 0.78 -3.96 -10.70
C LEU A 13 -0.69 -3.99 -11.13
N MET A 14 -1.46 -4.92 -10.60
CA MET A 14 -2.91 -5.00 -10.87
C MET A 14 -3.60 -3.72 -10.39
N LEU A 15 -3.37 -3.30 -9.16
CA LEU A 15 -4.02 -2.12 -8.59
C LEU A 15 -3.66 -0.85 -9.37
N LYS A 16 -2.43 -0.73 -9.87
CA LYS A 16 -2.00 0.43 -10.67
C LYS A 16 -2.82 0.61 -11.94
N THR A 17 -3.45 -0.43 -12.45
CA THR A 17 -4.31 -0.34 -13.64
C THR A 17 -5.71 0.13 -13.32
N LEU A 18 -6.09 0.18 -12.05
CA LEU A 18 -7.44 0.47 -11.60
C LEU A 18 -7.56 1.89 -11.05
N LYS A 19 -8.77 2.45 -11.10
CA LYS A 19 -9.07 3.69 -10.39
C LYS A 19 -9.06 3.43 -8.88
N PRO A 20 -8.61 4.37 -8.05
CA PRO A 20 -8.04 5.69 -8.41
C PRO A 20 -6.54 5.66 -8.69
N PHE A 21 -5.88 4.50 -8.50
CA PHE A 21 -4.40 4.37 -8.54
C PHE A 21 -3.82 4.76 -9.89
N ASN A 22 -4.52 4.50 -10.98
CA ASN A 22 -4.01 4.75 -12.33
C ASN A 22 -3.77 6.24 -12.63
N GLY A 23 -4.33 7.13 -11.85
CA GLY A 23 -4.11 8.57 -11.98
C GLY A 23 -3.10 9.15 -10.98
N TRP A 24 -2.48 8.32 -10.14
CA TRP A 24 -1.66 8.80 -9.03
C TRP A 24 -0.19 8.95 -9.34
N HIS A 25 0.29 8.50 -10.49
CA HIS A 25 1.71 8.51 -10.85
C HIS A 25 2.59 7.79 -9.83
N LEU A 26 2.13 6.61 -9.40
CA LEU A 26 2.86 5.77 -8.46
C LEU A 26 4.21 5.32 -9.06
N PRO A 27 5.20 5.03 -8.18
CA PRO A 27 6.50 4.61 -8.66
C PRO A 27 6.46 3.35 -9.53
N GLU A 28 7.41 3.24 -10.45
CA GLU A 28 7.65 2.01 -11.19
C GLU A 28 7.99 0.88 -10.23
N ILE A 29 7.58 -0.33 -10.57
CA ILE A 29 7.79 -1.49 -9.70
C ILE A 29 9.27 -1.74 -9.39
N SER A 30 10.16 -1.40 -10.32
CA SER A 30 11.61 -1.53 -10.12
C SER A 30 12.15 -0.67 -9.00
N LEU A 31 11.40 0.36 -8.58
CA LEU A 31 11.78 1.27 -7.49
C LEU A 31 11.16 0.87 -6.16
N ILE A 32 10.41 -0.22 -6.11
CA ILE A 32 9.73 -0.68 -4.90
C ILE A 32 10.30 -2.01 -4.46
N GLU A 33 10.64 -2.09 -3.17
CA GLU A 33 10.99 -3.35 -2.51
C GLU A 33 9.79 -3.81 -1.69
N PHE A 34 9.28 -5.00 -1.98
CA PHE A 34 8.20 -5.60 -1.21
C PHE A 34 8.76 -6.60 -0.22
N LYS A 35 8.36 -6.46 1.05
CA LYS A 35 8.79 -7.34 2.14
C LYS A 35 7.59 -7.98 2.81
N VAL A 36 7.76 -9.22 3.24
CA VAL A 36 6.78 -9.93 4.07
C VAL A 36 7.42 -10.19 5.42
N THR A 37 6.69 -9.90 6.50
CA THR A 37 7.15 -10.09 7.86
C THR A 37 6.15 -10.90 8.67
N ASN A 38 6.59 -11.47 9.79
CA ASN A 38 5.73 -12.11 10.79
C ASN A 38 5.34 -11.19 11.93
N GLU A 39 5.79 -9.93 11.92
CA GLU A 39 5.54 -9.02 13.01
C GLU A 39 4.06 -8.68 13.17
N LEU A 40 3.63 -8.45 14.42
CA LEU A 40 2.24 -8.21 14.77
C LEU A 40 1.93 -6.75 15.11
N ASP A 41 2.94 -5.88 15.11
CA ASP A 41 2.79 -4.49 15.52
C ASP A 41 1.92 -3.68 14.58
N ALA A 42 1.99 -3.98 13.29
CA ALA A 42 1.21 -3.30 12.26
C ALA A 42 0.83 -4.28 11.15
N MET A 43 -0.25 -3.97 10.44
CA MET A 43 -0.66 -4.77 9.29
C MET A 43 0.29 -4.56 8.11
N GLY A 44 0.80 -3.34 7.95
CA GLY A 44 1.77 -3.00 6.94
C GLY A 44 2.47 -1.69 7.27
N THR A 45 3.57 -1.42 6.56
CA THR A 45 4.31 -0.16 6.67
C THR A 45 4.81 0.28 5.30
N TYR A 46 5.07 1.56 5.18
CA TYR A 46 5.71 2.16 4.02
C TYR A 46 6.78 3.15 4.48
N PHE A 47 7.93 3.17 3.82
CA PHE A 47 8.87 4.28 3.92
C PHE A 47 9.74 4.37 2.66
N TYR A 48 10.33 5.56 2.45
CA TYR A 48 11.27 5.80 1.36
C TYR A 48 12.70 5.78 1.92
N CYS A 49 13.57 5.01 1.32
CA CYS A 49 14.98 4.92 1.71
C CYS A 49 15.82 5.84 0.83
N ASP A 50 16.34 6.94 1.42
CA ASP A 50 17.14 7.92 0.68
C ASP A 50 18.44 7.32 0.14
N LEU A 51 19.03 6.36 0.87
CA LEU A 51 20.31 5.76 0.48
C LEU A 51 20.21 4.93 -0.79
N THR A 52 19.11 4.21 -0.96
CA THR A 52 18.89 3.34 -2.12
C THR A 52 17.95 3.94 -3.15
N GLU A 53 17.30 5.04 -2.82
CA GLU A 53 16.26 5.68 -3.64
C GLU A 53 15.12 4.71 -3.96
N ARG A 54 14.78 3.85 -2.99
CA ARG A 54 13.72 2.86 -3.13
C ARG A 54 12.61 3.08 -2.14
N HIS A 55 11.40 2.76 -2.58
CA HIS A 55 10.22 2.70 -1.74
C HIS A 55 10.14 1.30 -1.12
N ILE A 56 9.87 1.20 0.17
CA ILE A 56 9.80 -0.08 0.85
C ILE A 56 8.40 -0.27 1.44
N ILE A 57 7.71 -1.31 0.97
CA ILE A 57 6.39 -1.68 1.46
C ILE A 57 6.52 -3.05 2.13
N THR A 58 6.19 -3.09 3.42
CA THR A 58 6.23 -4.32 4.21
C THR A 58 4.81 -4.70 4.64
N ILE A 59 4.44 -5.95 4.45
CA ILE A 59 3.11 -6.47 4.83
C ILE A 59 3.30 -7.61 5.82
N SER A 60 2.55 -7.57 6.92
CA SER A 60 2.57 -8.61 7.93
C SER A 60 1.69 -9.80 7.50
N LYS A 61 2.30 -10.96 7.29
CA LYS A 61 1.53 -12.17 6.99
C LYS A 61 0.76 -12.70 8.20
N ALA A 62 1.18 -12.32 9.41
CA ALA A 62 0.47 -12.70 10.62
C ALA A 62 -0.89 -12.01 10.75
N LYS A 63 -1.02 -10.79 10.21
CA LYS A 63 -2.26 -10.00 10.28
C LYS A 63 -3.05 -9.99 8.97
N ASN A 64 -2.53 -10.59 7.90
CA ASN A 64 -3.15 -10.59 6.59
C ASN A 64 -3.34 -12.04 6.11
N GLY A 65 -4.31 -12.73 6.72
CA GLY A 65 -4.59 -14.13 6.43
C GLY A 65 -5.43 -14.38 5.18
N HIS A 66 -6.05 -13.34 4.62
CA HIS A 66 -6.94 -13.44 3.46
C HIS A 66 -6.51 -12.46 2.38
N LEU A 67 -6.77 -12.82 1.12
CA LEU A 67 -6.41 -11.97 -0.03
C LEU A 67 -7.05 -10.59 0.06
N SER A 68 -8.31 -10.50 0.46
CA SER A 68 -8.99 -9.21 0.62
C SER A 68 -8.30 -8.30 1.63
N THR A 69 -7.82 -8.87 2.72
CA THR A 69 -7.07 -8.12 3.73
C THR A 69 -5.72 -7.64 3.20
N VAL A 70 -5.03 -8.49 2.43
CA VAL A 70 -3.77 -8.13 1.79
C VAL A 70 -3.96 -6.96 0.83
N ILE A 71 -4.99 -7.03 -0.02
CA ILE A 71 -5.29 -5.96 -0.99
C ILE A 71 -5.59 -4.65 -0.25
N ARG A 72 -6.40 -4.70 0.80
CA ARG A 72 -6.76 -3.53 1.59
C ARG A 72 -5.52 -2.90 2.25
N THR A 73 -4.68 -3.72 2.87
CA THR A 73 -3.45 -3.25 3.53
C THR A 73 -2.49 -2.66 2.51
N LEU A 74 -2.29 -3.32 1.39
CA LEU A 74 -1.43 -2.82 0.32
C LEU A 74 -1.96 -1.49 -0.22
N ALA A 75 -3.26 -1.37 -0.45
CA ALA A 75 -3.90 -0.13 -0.90
C ALA A 75 -3.64 1.02 0.09
N HIS A 76 -3.72 0.75 1.39
CA HIS A 76 -3.40 1.72 2.45
C HIS A 76 -1.95 2.21 2.31
N GLU A 77 -0.98 1.30 2.16
CA GLU A 77 0.42 1.69 2.02
C GLU A 77 0.67 2.41 0.69
N MET A 78 -0.09 2.12 -0.34
CA MET A 78 0.01 2.84 -1.62
C MET A 78 -0.41 4.30 -1.51
N ILE A 79 -1.31 4.66 -0.58
CA ILE A 79 -1.63 6.06 -0.30
C ILE A 79 -0.39 6.77 0.25
N HIS A 80 0.30 6.18 1.21
CA HIS A 80 1.54 6.75 1.74
C HIS A 80 2.60 6.88 0.64
N CYS A 81 2.71 5.86 -0.21
CA CYS A 81 3.63 5.84 -1.34
C CYS A 81 3.35 6.99 -2.32
N LYS A 82 2.08 7.27 -2.62
CA LYS A 82 1.71 8.42 -3.46
C LYS A 82 2.22 9.74 -2.88
N ARG A 83 2.25 9.85 -1.56
CA ARG A 83 2.60 11.08 -0.85
C ARG A 83 4.07 11.12 -0.41
N TRP A 84 4.91 10.23 -0.93
CA TRP A 84 6.25 9.95 -0.43
C TRP A 84 7.15 11.19 -0.33
N ASN A 85 7.01 12.15 -1.23
CA ASN A 85 7.85 13.35 -1.29
C ASN A 85 7.20 14.56 -0.62
N THR A 86 6.18 14.36 0.20
CA THR A 86 5.55 15.43 0.99
C THR A 86 5.93 15.29 2.45
N SER A 87 5.84 16.39 3.21
CA SER A 87 6.10 16.37 4.65
C SER A 87 5.06 15.58 5.46
N LYS A 88 3.93 15.26 4.86
CA LYS A 88 2.81 14.57 5.51
C LYS A 88 2.61 13.15 4.98
N TRP A 89 3.64 12.54 4.42
CA TRP A 89 3.53 11.23 3.78
C TRP A 89 3.06 10.13 4.74
N ASP A 90 3.40 10.25 6.04
CA ASP A 90 3.06 9.27 7.07
C ASP A 90 1.79 9.62 7.85
N LYS A 91 1.08 10.69 7.49
CA LYS A 91 -0.11 11.15 8.22
C LYS A 91 -1.38 10.53 7.67
N HIS A 92 -2.32 10.23 8.58
CA HIS A 92 -3.68 9.82 8.25
C HIS A 92 -4.62 11.04 8.36
N ASP A 93 -4.25 12.11 7.66
CA ASP A 93 -4.97 13.38 7.67
C ASP A 93 -6.19 13.36 6.72
N ASP A 94 -6.82 14.52 6.52
CA ASP A 94 -7.99 14.62 5.64
C ASP A 94 -7.66 14.24 4.19
N THR A 95 -6.45 14.56 3.73
CA THR A 95 -6.00 14.17 2.39
C THR A 95 -5.91 12.66 2.27
N PHE A 96 -5.32 11.99 3.28
CA PHE A 96 -5.27 10.53 3.32
C PHE A 96 -6.69 9.96 3.29
N ARG A 97 -7.60 10.50 4.10
CA ARG A 97 -8.99 10.01 4.18
C ARG A 97 -9.72 10.17 2.86
N ARG A 98 -9.45 11.23 2.11
CA ARG A 98 -10.02 11.43 0.78
C ARG A 98 -9.57 10.35 -0.20
N TYR A 99 -8.28 10.00 -0.21
CA TYR A 99 -7.76 8.91 -1.04
C TYR A 99 -8.33 7.57 -0.61
N ALA A 100 -8.42 7.32 0.70
CA ALA A 100 -9.02 6.10 1.22
C ALA A 100 -10.48 5.96 0.79
N ALA A 101 -11.24 7.04 0.81
CA ALA A 101 -12.63 7.04 0.36
C ALA A 101 -12.75 6.74 -1.14
N GLN A 102 -11.84 7.25 -1.97
CA GLN A 102 -11.81 6.93 -3.40
C GLN A 102 -11.56 5.44 -3.63
N ILE A 103 -10.60 4.85 -2.90
CA ILE A 103 -10.30 3.42 -2.99
C ILE A 103 -11.52 2.59 -2.56
N ALA A 104 -12.11 2.94 -1.43
CA ALA A 104 -13.27 2.23 -0.90
C ALA A 104 -14.42 2.23 -1.89
N ASN A 105 -14.69 3.38 -2.51
CA ASN A 105 -15.76 3.52 -3.50
C ASN A 105 -15.52 2.64 -4.72
N GLU A 106 -14.28 2.57 -5.22
CA GLU A 106 -13.96 1.82 -6.44
C GLU A 106 -13.83 0.31 -6.18
N LEU A 107 -13.27 -0.10 -5.04
CA LEU A 107 -12.99 -1.51 -4.75
C LEU A 107 -14.00 -2.16 -3.80
N GLY A 108 -14.95 -1.41 -3.27
CA GLY A 108 -15.98 -1.96 -2.40
C GLY A 108 -15.56 -2.19 -0.95
N PHE A 109 -14.52 -1.50 -0.48
CA PHE A 109 -14.12 -1.57 0.92
C PHE A 109 -14.90 -0.58 1.77
N ASP A 110 -14.94 -0.85 3.09
CA ASP A 110 -15.38 0.13 4.08
C ASP A 110 -14.28 1.20 4.22
N PRO A 111 -14.60 2.49 4.00
CA PRO A 111 -13.59 3.56 4.11
C PRO A 111 -12.92 3.61 5.48
N LEU A 112 -13.63 3.21 6.54
CA LEU A 112 -13.09 3.21 7.90
C LEU A 112 -12.06 2.10 8.13
N GLU A 113 -11.99 1.11 7.26
CA GLU A 113 -11.03 0.01 7.35
C GLU A 113 -9.74 0.29 6.57
N LEU A 114 -9.70 1.33 5.82
CA LEU A 114 -8.52 1.80 5.12
C LEU A 114 -7.80 2.85 5.98
#